data_d7ca564e4772ae3447c881752d6c8d4f
#
_entry.id   d7ca564e4772ae3447c881752d6c8d4f
#
_cell.length_a   1.000
_cell.length_b   1.000
_cell.length_c   1.000
_cell.angle_alpha   90.00
_cell.angle_beta   90.00
_cell.angle_gamma   90.00
#
_symmetry.space_group_name_H-M   'P 1'
#
loop_
_entity.id
_entity.type
_entity.pdbx_description
1 polymer ?
#
loop_
_entity_poly.entity_id
_entity_poly.type
_entity_poly.pdbx_seq_one_letter_code
_entity_poly.pdbx_strand_id
1 'polypeptide(L)'
;MKMFMAGSMMIHKTFLRNNHREPVRLLVSYAYRKKSPKILHESKQVFKGYNVEEWILDSGAFSVYAAEQKAKVGKQSEYGESIDHDHYIEYAKKSAASHCFGLDVIGDPEGTKNNLEREWRCGLHSIPTIHFGQATQSRIDWAKSGPANRIAIGGVARKTYKERL
;
A
#
# COMPACT_ATOMS: atom_id res chain seq x y z
N MET A 1 14.20 -15.00 -1.84
CA MET A 1 12.87 -14.33 -1.75
C MET A 1 12.98 -13.26 -0.66
N LYS A 2 12.53 -12.02 -0.92
CA LYS A 2 12.46 -10.98 0.12
C LYS A 2 11.09 -11.04 0.79
N MET A 3 11.05 -11.07 2.12
CA MET A 3 9.81 -11.02 2.90
C MET A 3 9.68 -9.65 3.56
N PHE A 4 8.46 -9.10 3.54
CA PHE A 4 8.12 -7.83 4.19
C PHE A 4 7.12 -8.08 5.32
N MET A 5 7.39 -7.54 6.48
CA MET A 5 6.47 -7.62 7.62
C MET A 5 5.42 -6.52 7.50
N ALA A 6 4.16 -6.93 7.36
CA ALA A 6 3.02 -6.01 7.34
C ALA A 6 2.47 -5.79 8.75
N GLY A 7 2.02 -4.58 9.05
CA GLY A 7 1.39 -4.29 10.35
C GLY A 7 1.15 -2.80 10.57
N SER A 8 0.62 -2.49 11.76
CA SER A 8 0.49 -1.09 12.19
C SER A 8 1.85 -0.53 12.59
N MET A 9 1.98 0.79 12.57
CA MET A 9 3.21 1.48 12.98
C MET A 9 3.62 1.11 14.42
N MET A 10 2.67 0.94 15.33
CA MET A 10 2.96 0.59 16.72
C MET A 10 3.56 -0.82 16.83
N ILE A 11 3.01 -1.79 16.07
CA ILE A 11 3.55 -3.14 15.99
C ILE A 11 4.97 -3.12 15.44
N HIS A 12 5.21 -2.38 14.35
CA HIS A 12 6.54 -2.24 13.77
C HIS A 12 7.54 -1.66 14.76
N LYS A 13 7.21 -0.55 15.43
CA LYS A 13 8.12 0.08 16.41
C LYS A 13 8.43 -0.84 17.59
N THR A 14 7.44 -1.57 18.12
CA THR A 14 7.64 -2.53 19.20
C THR A 14 8.55 -3.68 18.76
N PHE A 15 8.28 -4.24 17.57
CA PHE A 15 9.13 -5.28 17.02
C PHE A 15 10.57 -4.80 16.79
N LEU A 16 10.76 -3.62 16.20
CA LEU A 16 12.06 -3.06 15.91
C LEU A 16 12.89 -2.76 17.18
N ARG A 17 12.24 -2.33 18.26
CA ARG A 17 12.91 -2.14 19.56
C ARG A 17 13.47 -3.44 20.12
N ASN A 18 12.76 -4.55 19.89
CA ASN A 18 13.15 -5.85 20.40
C ASN A 18 14.09 -6.62 19.45
N ASN A 19 14.16 -6.24 18.17
CA ASN A 19 14.90 -6.93 17.13
C ASN A 19 15.82 -5.96 16.35
N HIS A 20 16.74 -5.31 17.05
CA HIS A 20 17.65 -4.33 16.46
C HIS A 20 18.92 -4.92 15.83
N ARG A 21 19.12 -6.24 15.93
CA ARG A 21 20.34 -6.91 15.42
C ARG A 21 20.23 -7.19 13.93
N GLU A 22 19.08 -7.68 13.46
CA GLU A 22 18.90 -8.09 12.08
C GLU A 22 18.16 -7.00 11.28
N PRO A 23 18.55 -6.74 10.04
CA PRO A 23 17.86 -5.79 9.17
C PRO A 23 16.49 -6.36 8.80
N VAL A 24 15.46 -5.52 8.88
CA VAL A 24 14.08 -5.90 8.58
C VAL A 24 13.53 -5.14 7.38
N ARG A 25 12.57 -5.75 6.69
CA ARG A 25 11.81 -5.14 5.60
C ARG A 25 10.35 -4.98 6.02
N LEU A 26 9.79 -3.82 5.76
CA LEU A 26 8.45 -3.48 6.24
C LEU A 26 7.50 -3.13 5.10
N LEU A 27 6.24 -3.53 5.25
CA LEU A 27 5.11 -3.04 4.47
C LEU A 27 4.24 -2.16 5.39
N VAL A 28 4.17 -0.87 5.07
CA VAL A 28 3.51 0.14 5.91
C VAL A 28 2.34 0.73 5.17
N SER A 29 1.14 0.60 5.73
CA SER A 29 -0.06 1.16 5.11
C SER A 29 -0.22 2.65 5.40
N TYR A 30 -0.47 3.43 4.34
CA TYR A 30 -0.81 4.83 4.43
C TYR A 30 -2.11 5.07 5.23
N ALA A 31 -3.08 4.15 5.17
CA ALA A 31 -4.31 4.27 5.94
C ALA A 31 -4.08 4.48 7.44
N TYR A 32 -2.98 3.97 7.99
CA TYR A 32 -2.60 4.19 9.38
C TYR A 32 -1.92 5.53 9.64
N ARG A 33 -1.57 6.26 8.58
CA ARG A 33 -0.82 7.52 8.65
C ARG A 33 -1.69 8.74 8.33
N LYS A 34 -2.74 8.57 7.52
CA LYS A 34 -3.56 9.67 7.00
C LYS A 34 -4.20 10.58 8.05
N LYS A 35 -4.40 10.08 9.27
CA LYS A 35 -4.95 10.85 10.39
C LYS A 35 -3.90 11.68 11.16
N SER A 36 -2.62 11.51 10.87
CA SER A 36 -1.58 12.28 11.54
C SER A 36 -1.44 13.67 10.91
N PRO A 37 -1.58 14.76 11.67
CA PRO A 37 -1.32 16.10 11.16
C PRO A 37 0.15 16.30 10.78
N LYS A 38 1.05 15.43 11.25
CA LYS A 38 2.49 15.44 10.94
C LYS A 38 2.86 14.45 9.83
N ILE A 39 1.89 13.91 9.12
CA ILE A 39 2.09 12.81 8.18
C ILE A 39 3.19 13.10 7.15
N LEU A 40 3.19 14.28 6.53
CA LEU A 40 4.18 14.69 5.54
C LEU A 40 5.55 14.94 6.17
N HIS A 41 5.60 15.49 7.39
CA HIS A 41 6.83 15.75 8.09
C HIS A 41 7.52 14.46 8.55
N GLU A 42 6.76 13.50 9.02
CA GLU A 42 7.27 12.23 9.52
C GLU A 42 7.68 11.25 8.41
N SER A 43 7.23 11.46 7.17
CA SER A 43 7.38 10.49 6.08
C SER A 43 8.83 10.06 5.82
N LYS A 44 9.79 10.99 5.92
CA LYS A 44 11.23 10.72 5.74
C LYS A 44 11.91 10.16 6.99
N GLN A 45 11.29 10.27 8.16
CA GLN A 45 11.90 9.93 9.44
C GLN A 45 11.24 8.76 10.16
N VAL A 46 10.28 8.14 9.51
CA VAL A 46 9.41 7.11 10.11
C VAL A 46 10.16 6.00 10.84
N PHE A 47 11.28 5.57 10.30
CA PHE A 47 12.11 4.51 10.87
C PHE A 47 13.54 4.94 11.19
N LYS A 48 13.78 6.25 11.32
CA LYS A 48 15.12 6.75 11.69
C LYS A 48 15.54 6.16 13.04
N GLY A 49 16.75 5.63 13.07
CA GLY A 49 17.32 5.00 14.28
C GLY A 49 16.94 3.52 14.48
N TYR A 50 16.19 2.92 13.55
CA TYR A 50 15.91 1.48 13.54
C TYR A 50 16.65 0.78 12.41
N ASN A 51 16.93 -0.53 12.59
CA ASN A 51 17.59 -1.33 11.56
C ASN A 51 16.58 -1.80 10.50
N VAL A 52 16.11 -0.85 9.67
CA VAL A 52 15.19 -1.11 8.55
C VAL A 52 15.97 -1.02 7.26
N GLU A 53 16.12 -2.16 6.58
CA GLU A 53 16.82 -2.27 5.31
C GLU A 53 16.00 -1.65 4.16
N GLU A 54 14.70 -1.94 4.14
CA GLU A 54 13.79 -1.53 3.08
C GLU A 54 12.38 -1.42 3.63
N TRP A 55 11.60 -0.46 3.16
CA TRP A 55 10.17 -0.46 3.40
C TRP A 55 9.39 -0.01 2.18
N ILE A 56 8.20 -0.59 2.04
CA ILE A 56 7.27 -0.32 0.95
C ILE A 56 6.04 0.37 1.55
N LEU A 57 5.57 1.41 0.88
CA LEU A 57 4.32 2.09 1.22
C LEU A 57 3.16 1.38 0.52
N ASP A 58 2.24 0.84 1.30
CA ASP A 58 0.94 0.37 0.83
C ASP A 58 -0.08 1.52 0.88
N SER A 59 -0.92 1.66 -0.13
CA SER A 59 -1.93 2.72 -0.18
C SER A 59 -2.96 2.63 0.95
N GLY A 60 -3.24 1.42 1.43
CA GLY A 60 -4.26 1.18 2.45
C GLY A 60 -5.69 1.10 1.92
N ALA A 61 -5.87 1.06 0.60
CA ALA A 61 -7.20 1.00 -0.04
C ALA A 61 -8.06 -0.14 0.51
N PHE A 62 -7.48 -1.33 0.70
CA PHE A 62 -8.21 -2.46 1.28
C PHE A 62 -8.65 -2.21 2.73
N SER A 63 -7.84 -1.52 3.54
CA SER A 63 -8.20 -1.19 4.92
C SER A 63 -9.40 -0.26 4.98
N VAL A 64 -9.44 0.73 4.09
CA VAL A 64 -10.57 1.65 3.96
C VAL A 64 -11.81 0.92 3.48
N TYR A 65 -11.71 0.16 2.40
CA TYR A 65 -12.81 -0.66 1.88
C TYR A 65 -13.39 -1.61 2.95
N ALA A 66 -12.54 -2.32 3.67
CA ALA A 66 -12.98 -3.22 4.74
C ALA A 66 -13.69 -2.47 5.88
N ALA A 67 -13.28 -1.24 6.18
CA ALA A 67 -13.92 -0.38 7.16
C ALA A 67 -15.29 0.11 6.68
N GLU A 68 -15.41 0.48 5.41
CA GLU A 68 -16.69 0.85 4.80
C GLU A 68 -17.70 -0.31 4.81
N GLN A 69 -17.25 -1.53 4.49
CA GLN A 69 -18.11 -2.72 4.58
C GLN A 69 -18.59 -2.99 6.01
N LYS A 70 -17.73 -2.76 7.02
CA LYS A 70 -18.13 -2.86 8.43
C LYS A 70 -19.14 -1.79 8.81
N ALA A 71 -18.98 -0.56 8.34
CA ALA A 71 -19.92 0.53 8.60
C ALA A 71 -21.32 0.24 8.03
N LYS A 72 -21.42 -0.39 6.85
CA LYS A 72 -22.69 -0.81 6.25
C LYS A 72 -23.51 -1.78 7.12
N VAL A 73 -22.85 -2.51 8.00
CA VAL A 73 -23.49 -3.44 8.97
C VAL A 73 -23.47 -2.89 10.41
N GLY A 74 -23.38 -1.57 10.56
CA GLY A 74 -23.46 -0.88 11.86
C GLY A 74 -22.24 -1.02 12.76
N LYS A 75 -21.09 -1.50 12.23
CA LYS A 75 -19.85 -1.65 13.00
C LYS A 75 -18.94 -0.46 12.78
N GLN A 76 -18.50 0.18 13.87
CA GLN A 76 -17.52 1.26 13.77
C GLN A 76 -16.13 0.77 13.34
N SER A 77 -15.43 1.60 12.58
CA SER A 77 -14.05 1.36 12.19
C SER A 77 -13.26 2.67 12.16
N GLU A 78 -12.03 2.64 12.68
CA GLU A 78 -11.12 3.80 12.66
C GLU A 78 -10.69 4.23 11.26
N TYR A 79 -10.80 3.37 10.26
CA TYR A 79 -10.21 3.56 8.92
C TYR A 79 -11.24 3.81 7.82
N GLY A 80 -12.50 4.14 8.18
CA GLY A 80 -13.62 4.28 7.23
C GLY A 80 -13.61 5.55 6.36
N GLU A 81 -12.68 6.48 6.58
CA GLU A 81 -12.55 7.66 5.73
C GLU A 81 -11.82 7.33 4.43
N SER A 82 -12.31 7.86 3.32
CA SER A 82 -11.68 7.75 2.01
C SER A 82 -10.24 8.30 2.04
N ILE A 83 -9.40 7.78 1.15
CA ILE A 83 -8.05 8.29 0.97
C ILE A 83 -8.11 9.44 -0.03
N ASP A 84 -7.67 10.62 0.38
CA ASP A 84 -7.40 11.72 -0.52
C ASP A 84 -6.20 11.35 -1.40
N HIS A 85 -6.43 11.29 -2.72
CA HIS A 85 -5.44 10.83 -3.67
C HIS A 85 -4.25 11.81 -3.82
N ASP A 86 -4.51 13.11 -3.76
CA ASP A 86 -3.45 14.11 -3.85
C ASP A 86 -2.55 14.07 -2.63
N HIS A 87 -3.12 13.96 -1.45
CA HIS A 87 -2.37 13.76 -0.21
C HIS A 87 -1.57 12.46 -0.23
N TYR A 88 -2.11 11.39 -0.80
CA TYR A 88 -1.38 10.14 -0.95
C TYR A 88 -0.15 10.30 -1.85
N ILE A 89 -0.33 10.91 -3.03
CA ILE A 89 0.76 11.19 -3.99
C ILE A 89 1.85 12.04 -3.32
N GLU A 90 1.47 13.11 -2.63
CA GLU A 90 2.42 13.96 -1.92
C GLU A 90 3.19 13.22 -0.83
N TYR A 91 2.48 12.44 -0.03
CA TYR A 91 3.10 11.63 1.01
C TYR A 91 4.08 10.62 0.42
N ALA A 92 3.67 9.87 -0.60
CA ALA A 92 4.50 8.87 -1.25
C ALA A 92 5.79 9.47 -1.82
N LYS A 93 5.69 10.62 -2.50
CA LYS A 93 6.86 11.36 -3.03
C LYS A 93 7.81 11.85 -1.93
N LYS A 94 7.28 12.30 -0.81
CA LYS A 94 8.08 12.80 0.31
C LYS A 94 8.57 11.68 1.23
N SER A 95 8.04 10.48 1.08
CA SER A 95 8.44 9.33 1.89
C SER A 95 9.84 8.84 1.54
N ALA A 96 10.47 8.14 2.47
CA ALA A 96 11.71 7.40 2.23
C ALA A 96 11.41 5.92 1.87
N ALA A 97 10.17 5.60 1.48
CA ALA A 97 9.82 4.27 1.00
C ALA A 97 10.60 3.95 -0.27
N SER A 98 11.16 2.74 -0.36
CA SER A 98 11.87 2.29 -1.56
C SER A 98 10.91 2.11 -2.74
N HIS A 99 9.65 1.78 -2.44
CA HIS A 99 8.56 1.63 -3.40
C HIS A 99 7.23 2.01 -2.76
N CYS A 100 6.23 2.31 -3.59
CA CYS A 100 4.84 2.45 -3.16
C CYS A 100 3.91 1.66 -4.08
N PHE A 101 2.82 1.14 -3.53
CA PHE A 101 1.72 0.61 -4.33
C PHE A 101 0.79 1.74 -4.76
N GLY A 102 0.23 1.64 -5.96
CA GLY A 102 -0.78 2.58 -6.40
C GLY A 102 -2.06 2.53 -5.57
N LEU A 103 -2.84 3.58 -5.62
CA LEU A 103 -4.12 3.66 -4.92
C LEU A 103 -5.20 2.86 -5.66
N ASP A 104 -5.46 1.65 -5.18
CA ASP A 104 -6.51 0.80 -5.73
C ASP A 104 -7.91 1.34 -5.45
N VAL A 105 -8.81 1.16 -6.40
CA VAL A 105 -10.26 1.24 -6.21
C VAL A 105 -10.81 -0.17 -6.18
N ILE A 106 -11.09 -0.68 -4.98
CA ILE A 106 -11.47 -2.08 -4.77
C ILE A 106 -12.78 -2.39 -5.50
N GLY A 107 -12.72 -3.34 -6.44
CA GLY A 107 -13.86 -3.73 -7.28
C GLY A 107 -14.01 -2.92 -8.57
N ASP A 108 -13.22 -1.86 -8.75
CA ASP A 108 -13.19 -1.05 -9.97
C ASP A 108 -11.79 -1.03 -10.61
N PRO A 109 -11.52 -1.92 -11.57
CA PRO A 109 -10.24 -1.99 -12.25
C PRO A 109 -9.90 -0.76 -13.10
N GLU A 110 -10.90 -0.10 -13.67
CA GLU A 110 -10.68 1.10 -14.47
C GLU A 110 -10.38 2.31 -13.56
N GLY A 111 -11.08 2.43 -12.44
CA GLY A 111 -10.75 3.42 -11.41
C GLY A 111 -9.32 3.25 -10.88
N THR A 112 -8.90 2.01 -10.62
CA THR A 112 -7.52 1.70 -10.23
C THR A 112 -6.52 2.12 -11.32
N LYS A 113 -6.81 1.82 -12.59
CA LYS A 113 -5.98 2.21 -13.72
C LYS A 113 -5.85 3.73 -13.83
N ASN A 114 -6.96 4.46 -13.74
CA ASN A 114 -6.98 5.92 -13.80
C ASN A 114 -6.13 6.55 -12.67
N ASN A 115 -6.21 6.01 -11.46
CA ASN A 115 -5.39 6.43 -10.33
C ASN A 115 -3.91 6.23 -10.62
N LEU A 116 -3.51 5.04 -11.08
CA LEU A 116 -2.13 4.72 -11.41
C LEU A 116 -1.56 5.61 -12.51
N GLU A 117 -2.31 5.83 -13.58
CA GLU A 117 -1.88 6.71 -14.67
C GLU A 117 -1.71 8.16 -14.21
N ARG A 118 -2.57 8.62 -13.28
CA ARG A 118 -2.40 9.93 -12.63
C ARG A 118 -1.13 9.98 -11.80
N GLU A 119 -0.87 8.97 -10.97
CA GLU A 119 0.34 8.86 -10.15
C GLU A 119 1.61 8.89 -11.02
N TRP A 120 1.63 8.11 -12.10
CA TRP A 120 2.74 8.08 -13.04
C TRP A 120 2.97 9.42 -13.74
N ARG A 121 1.90 10.08 -14.20
CA ARG A 121 1.99 11.44 -14.74
C ARG A 121 2.53 12.45 -13.75
N CYS A 122 2.25 12.26 -12.48
CA CYS A 122 2.82 13.05 -11.39
C CYS A 122 4.27 12.67 -11.04
N GLY A 123 4.88 11.71 -11.74
CA GLY A 123 6.25 11.25 -11.50
C GLY A 123 6.40 10.29 -10.29
N LEU A 124 5.31 9.72 -9.81
CA LEU A 124 5.33 8.68 -8.79
C LEU A 124 5.34 7.31 -9.47
N HIS A 125 6.44 6.56 -9.35
CA HIS A 125 6.58 5.24 -9.95
C HIS A 125 5.90 4.16 -9.11
N SER A 126 4.59 4.33 -8.87
CA SER A 126 3.81 3.39 -8.07
C SER A 126 3.64 2.03 -8.76
N ILE A 127 3.70 0.98 -7.95
CA ILE A 127 3.56 -0.40 -8.40
C ILE A 127 2.08 -0.67 -8.68
N PRO A 128 1.71 -1.09 -9.91
CA PRO A 128 0.34 -1.49 -10.23
C PRO A 128 -0.02 -2.78 -9.53
N THR A 129 -1.25 -2.86 -9.01
CA THR A 129 -1.83 -4.07 -8.45
C THR A 129 -2.86 -4.64 -9.41
N ILE A 130 -2.69 -5.90 -9.79
CA ILE A 130 -3.68 -6.65 -10.56
C ILE A 130 -4.36 -7.64 -9.62
N HIS A 131 -5.67 -7.50 -9.44
CA HIS A 131 -6.40 -8.37 -8.54
C HIS A 131 -6.65 -9.74 -9.16
N PHE A 132 -6.60 -10.78 -8.31
CA PHE A 132 -6.88 -12.15 -8.70
C PHE A 132 -8.24 -12.23 -9.39
N GLY A 133 -8.30 -12.97 -10.53
CA GLY A 133 -9.48 -13.07 -11.38
C GLY A 133 -9.69 -11.92 -12.37
N GLN A 134 -8.87 -10.86 -12.30
CA GLN A 134 -8.91 -9.74 -13.23
C GLN A 134 -7.66 -9.64 -14.12
N ALA A 135 -6.75 -10.60 -14.01
CA ALA A 135 -5.50 -10.65 -14.76
C ALA A 135 -5.75 -11.10 -16.20
N THR A 136 -6.02 -10.14 -17.09
CA THR A 136 -6.03 -10.34 -18.54
C THR A 136 -4.68 -9.99 -19.12
N GLN A 137 -4.35 -10.54 -20.30
CA GLN A 137 -3.08 -10.22 -20.97
C GLN A 137 -2.94 -8.71 -21.21
N SER A 138 -4.01 -8.06 -21.67
CA SER A 138 -4.00 -6.59 -21.90
C SER A 138 -3.70 -5.79 -20.65
N ARG A 139 -4.20 -6.19 -19.47
CA ARG A 139 -3.88 -5.54 -18.19
C ARG A 139 -2.46 -5.76 -17.74
N ILE A 140 -1.95 -6.97 -17.96
CA ILE A 140 -0.54 -7.28 -17.66
C ILE A 140 0.37 -6.44 -18.56
N ASP A 141 0.07 -6.35 -19.86
CA ASP A 141 0.86 -5.56 -20.80
C ASP A 141 0.78 -4.06 -20.48
N TRP A 142 -0.41 -3.55 -20.14
CA TRP A 142 -0.54 -2.18 -19.65
C TRP A 142 0.27 -1.93 -18.38
N ALA A 143 0.20 -2.81 -17.38
CA ALA A 143 0.94 -2.67 -16.14
C ALA A 143 2.47 -2.69 -16.36
N LYS A 144 2.94 -3.50 -17.32
CA LYS A 144 4.34 -3.54 -17.75
C LYS A 144 4.80 -2.29 -18.49
N SER A 145 3.89 -1.56 -19.15
CA SER A 145 4.21 -0.32 -19.86
C SER A 145 4.42 0.87 -18.92
N GLY A 146 4.03 0.75 -17.68
CA GLY A 146 4.22 1.78 -16.64
C GLY A 146 5.68 1.92 -16.19
N PRO A 147 6.00 2.97 -15.45
CA PRO A 147 7.36 3.27 -15.00
C PRO A 147 7.86 2.33 -13.88
N ALA A 148 6.97 1.58 -13.26
CA ALA A 148 7.33 0.61 -12.24
C ALA A 148 7.84 -0.68 -12.89
N ASN A 149 8.99 -1.17 -12.43
CA ASN A 149 9.57 -2.44 -12.91
C ASN A 149 8.98 -3.68 -12.20
N ARG A 150 7.84 -3.54 -11.57
CA ARG A 150 7.17 -4.56 -10.74
C ARG A 150 5.67 -4.48 -10.93
N ILE A 151 5.01 -5.62 -10.74
CA ILE A 151 3.56 -5.75 -10.68
C ILE A 151 3.23 -6.52 -9.41
N ALA A 152 2.21 -6.09 -8.69
CA ALA A 152 1.68 -6.80 -7.53
C ALA A 152 0.43 -7.60 -7.92
N ILE A 153 0.27 -8.75 -7.28
CA ILE A 153 -0.95 -9.55 -7.36
C ILE A 153 -1.75 -9.34 -6.08
N GLY A 154 -2.90 -8.68 -6.22
CA GLY A 154 -3.83 -8.42 -5.13
C GLY A 154 -4.94 -9.46 -5.04
N GLY A 155 -5.72 -9.41 -3.94
CA GLY A 155 -6.91 -10.24 -3.76
C GLY A 155 -6.66 -11.72 -3.49
N VAL A 156 -5.40 -12.14 -3.29
CA VAL A 156 -5.04 -13.54 -2.99
C VAL A 156 -5.15 -13.90 -1.51
N ALA A 157 -5.17 -12.90 -0.63
CA ALA A 157 -5.39 -13.13 0.78
C ALA A 157 -6.80 -13.70 1.01
N ARG A 158 -6.92 -14.70 1.89
CA ARG A 158 -8.17 -15.43 2.21
C ARG A 158 -8.69 -16.35 1.09
N LYS A 159 -7.97 -16.50 0.00
CA LYS A 159 -8.28 -17.54 -0.99
C LYS A 159 -7.70 -18.88 -0.55
N THR A 160 -8.44 -19.94 -0.76
CA THR A 160 -7.93 -21.31 -0.55
C THR A 160 -6.86 -21.62 -1.59
N TYR A 161 -6.02 -22.63 -1.33
CA TYR A 161 -5.01 -23.06 -2.29
C TYR A 161 -5.61 -23.42 -3.65
N LYS A 162 -6.78 -24.08 -3.65
CA LYS A 162 -7.49 -24.45 -4.88
C LYS A 162 -8.02 -23.25 -5.69
N GLU A 163 -8.30 -22.13 -5.01
CA GLU A 163 -8.78 -20.90 -5.67
C GLU A 163 -7.64 -20.00 -6.17
N ARG A 164 -6.38 -20.37 -5.88
CA ARG A 164 -5.19 -19.61 -6.29
C ARG A 164 -4.49 -20.21 -7.51
N LEU A 165 -4.83 -21.45 -7.87
CA LEU A 165 -4.36 -22.16 -9.06
C LEU A 165 -5.33 -21.99 -10.23
#